data_eb254042933e602a49336cc1596f6bc9
#
_entry.id   eb254042933e602a49336cc1596f6bc9
#
_cell.length_a   1.000
_cell.length_b   1.000
_cell.length_c   1.000
_cell.angle_alpha   90.00
_cell.angle_beta   90.00
_cell.angle_gamma   90.00
#
_symmetry.space_group_name_H-M   'P 1'
#
loop_
_entity.id
_entity.type
_entity.pdbx_description
1 polymer ?
#
loop_
_entity_poly.entity_id
_entity_poly.type
_entity_poly.pdbx_seq_one_letter_code
_entity_poly.pdbx_strand_id
1 'polypeptide(L)'
;MAELYAGETATESDLLATVIEMAHVLGWRVHHTYDSRINPRAPRRFGRERYTDPGFPDLVLCRPPRLLFVELKREDGRLRAGQVDWLDALEDCGAQVMVVRPGDLDELEKMLREER
;
A
#
# COMPACT_ATOMS: atom_id res chain seq x y z
N MET A 1 17.73 -2.81 4.94
CA MET A 1 16.34 -2.63 5.38
C MET A 1 15.51 -3.90 5.21
N ALA A 2 15.60 -4.57 4.08
CA ALA A 2 14.92 -5.84 3.86
C ALA A 2 15.31 -6.91 4.89
N GLU A 3 16.49 -6.84 5.44
CA GLU A 3 16.98 -7.79 6.43
C GLU A 3 16.13 -7.82 7.71
N LEU A 4 15.43 -6.74 7.99
CA LEU A 4 14.54 -6.68 9.16
C LEU A 4 13.35 -7.62 9.02
N TYR A 5 13.11 -8.12 7.82
CA TYR A 5 12.01 -9.02 7.53
C TYR A 5 12.47 -10.43 7.19
N ALA A 6 13.60 -10.83 7.72
CA ALA A 6 14.16 -12.15 7.46
C ALA A 6 13.46 -13.26 8.24
N GLY A 7 12.23 -13.10 8.64
CA GLY A 7 11.54 -14.09 9.43
C GLY A 7 10.08 -14.25 9.09
N GLU A 8 9.54 -15.37 9.50
CA GLU A 8 8.14 -15.69 9.29
C GLU A 8 7.20 -14.87 10.19
N THR A 9 7.76 -14.15 11.15
CA THR A 9 7.01 -13.39 12.14
C THR A 9 6.67 -11.97 11.70
N ALA A 10 7.13 -11.55 10.52
CA ALA A 10 6.83 -10.22 10.02
C ALA A 10 5.34 -10.06 9.76
N THR A 11 4.75 -9.02 10.31
CA THR A 11 3.34 -8.71 10.16
C THR A 11 3.12 -7.63 9.10
N GLU A 12 1.86 -7.44 8.68
CA GLU A 12 1.54 -6.32 7.79
C GLU A 12 1.84 -4.99 8.45
N SER A 13 1.67 -4.89 9.77
CA SER A 13 2.00 -3.69 10.53
C SER A 13 3.49 -3.37 10.47
N ASP A 14 4.33 -4.40 10.60
CA ASP A 14 5.77 -4.23 10.50
C ASP A 14 6.17 -3.82 9.09
N LEU A 15 5.55 -4.43 8.10
CA LEU A 15 5.79 -4.11 6.70
C LEU A 15 5.40 -2.65 6.41
N LEU A 16 4.25 -2.24 6.91
CA LEU A 16 3.77 -0.86 6.76
C LEU A 16 4.80 0.13 7.29
N ALA A 17 5.27 -0.09 8.53
CA ALA A 17 6.24 0.81 9.15
C ALA A 17 7.52 0.88 8.34
N THR A 18 8.01 -0.26 7.87
CA THR A 18 9.25 -0.30 7.09
C THR A 18 9.11 0.43 5.76
N VAL A 19 8.00 0.22 5.06
CA VAL A 19 7.79 0.87 3.76
C VAL A 19 7.65 2.39 3.92
N ILE A 20 6.93 2.84 4.95
CA ILE A 20 6.79 4.27 5.21
C ILE A 20 8.15 4.90 5.51
N GLU A 21 8.94 4.27 6.35
CA GLU A 21 10.28 4.77 6.67
C GLU A 21 11.16 4.84 5.43
N MET A 22 11.16 3.76 4.64
CA MET A 22 11.92 3.72 3.39
C MET A 22 11.51 4.86 2.46
N ALA A 23 10.22 5.05 2.28
CA ALA A 23 9.71 6.09 1.40
C ALA A 23 10.15 7.48 1.86
N HIS A 24 10.02 7.76 3.16
CA HIS A 24 10.43 9.04 3.70
C HIS A 24 11.94 9.29 3.53
N VAL A 25 12.75 8.27 3.79
CA VAL A 25 14.21 8.39 3.63
C VAL A 25 14.56 8.73 2.18
N LEU A 26 13.83 8.20 1.23
CA LEU A 26 14.07 8.42 -0.19
C LEU A 26 13.33 9.64 -0.76
N GLY A 27 12.74 10.46 0.10
CA GLY A 27 12.17 11.73 -0.30
C GLY A 27 10.73 11.70 -0.78
N TRP A 28 10.02 10.63 -0.53
CA TRP A 28 8.63 10.50 -0.93
C TRP A 28 7.69 11.00 0.16
N ARG A 29 6.58 11.62 -0.26
CA ARG A 29 5.45 11.90 0.63
C ARG A 29 4.61 10.64 0.72
N VAL A 30 4.03 10.41 1.89
CA VAL A 30 3.27 9.19 2.16
C VAL A 30 1.88 9.54 2.67
N HIS A 31 0.87 8.89 2.08
CA HIS A 31 -0.48 8.90 2.62
C HIS A 31 -0.87 7.46 2.92
N HIS A 32 -1.32 7.21 4.14
CA HIS A 32 -1.79 5.90 4.57
C HIS A 32 -3.32 5.90 4.57
N THR A 33 -3.90 4.95 3.86
CA THR A 33 -5.34 4.82 3.72
C THR A 33 -5.89 3.96 4.85
N TYR A 34 -6.88 4.47 5.57
CA TYR A 34 -7.58 3.69 6.59
C TYR A 34 -8.62 2.80 5.94
N ASP A 35 -8.72 1.57 6.45
CA ASP A 35 -9.81 0.67 6.07
C ASP A 35 -11.02 1.02 6.95
N SER A 36 -12.00 1.70 6.37
CA SER A 36 -13.18 2.14 7.10
C SER A 36 -14.02 0.98 7.63
N ARG A 37 -13.84 -0.22 7.08
CA ARG A 37 -14.62 -1.39 7.52
C ARG A 37 -14.22 -1.85 8.92
N ILE A 38 -13.00 -1.54 9.34
CA ILE A 38 -12.53 -1.94 10.67
C ILE A 38 -12.56 -0.81 11.67
N ASN A 39 -13.04 0.37 11.27
CA ASN A 39 -13.17 1.50 12.17
C ASN A 39 -14.51 1.40 12.91
N PRO A 40 -14.52 1.10 14.21
CA PRO A 40 -15.76 0.94 14.96
C PRO A 40 -16.56 2.22 15.09
N ARG A 41 -15.95 3.37 14.83
CA ARG A 41 -16.62 4.66 14.91
C ARG A 41 -17.26 5.10 13.60
N ALA A 42 -17.00 4.36 12.53
CA ALA A 42 -17.56 4.73 11.23
C ALA A 42 -19.08 4.59 11.25
N PRO A 43 -19.82 5.57 10.68
CA PRO A 43 -21.26 5.49 10.63
C PRO A 43 -21.72 4.27 9.83
N ARG A 44 -22.71 3.55 10.34
CA ARG A 44 -23.22 2.36 9.67
C ARG A 44 -24.56 2.57 8.99
N ARG A 45 -25.37 3.51 9.52
CA ARG A 45 -26.74 3.66 9.08
C ARG A 45 -26.90 4.09 7.63
N PHE A 46 -25.87 4.65 7.04
CA PHE A 46 -25.91 5.04 5.62
C PHE A 46 -25.16 4.06 4.72
N GLY A 47 -24.62 2.99 5.31
CA GLY A 47 -23.80 2.06 4.57
C GLY A 47 -22.46 2.70 4.20
N ARG A 48 -21.40 2.38 4.92
CA ARG A 48 -20.09 3.00 4.67
C ARG A 48 -19.62 2.78 3.25
N GLU A 49 -19.96 1.65 2.70
CA GLU A 49 -19.62 1.26 1.33
C GLU A 49 -20.20 2.21 0.29
N ARG A 50 -21.17 3.02 0.67
CA ARG A 50 -21.77 4.00 -0.25
C ARG A 50 -20.92 5.25 -0.40
N TYR A 51 -20.01 5.49 0.53
CA TYR A 51 -19.14 6.67 0.48
C TYR A 51 -17.77 6.34 -0.07
N THR A 52 -17.39 5.07 0.01
CA THR A 52 -16.06 4.63 -0.39
C THR A 52 -16.16 3.20 -0.88
N ASP A 53 -15.74 2.97 -2.10
CA ASP A 53 -15.61 1.61 -2.60
C ASP A 53 -14.45 0.95 -1.86
N PRO A 54 -14.66 -0.25 -1.28
CA PRO A 54 -13.64 -0.89 -0.46
C PRO A 54 -12.46 -1.40 -1.28
N GLY A 55 -11.31 -1.46 -0.64
CA GLY A 55 -10.13 -2.09 -1.23
C GLY A 55 -9.11 -1.13 -1.81
N PHE A 56 -9.27 0.17 -1.55
CA PHE A 56 -8.26 1.14 -2.01
C PHE A 56 -6.88 0.77 -1.44
N PRO A 57 -5.79 0.97 -2.22
CA PRO A 57 -4.44 0.62 -1.75
C PRO A 57 -4.06 1.26 -0.43
N ASP A 58 -3.21 0.56 0.33
CA ASP A 58 -2.81 0.99 1.68
C ASP A 58 -2.06 2.32 1.69
N LEU A 59 -1.22 2.56 0.69
CA LEU A 59 -0.38 3.74 0.65
C LEU A 59 -0.45 4.44 -0.69
N VAL A 60 -0.39 5.77 -0.63
CA VAL A 60 -0.12 6.59 -1.81
C VAL A 60 1.21 7.26 -1.56
N LEU A 61 2.16 7.06 -2.47
CA LEU A 61 3.49 7.63 -2.38
C LEU A 61 3.66 8.64 -3.50
N CYS A 62 4.15 9.82 -3.15
CA CYS A 62 4.28 10.90 -4.12
C CYS A 62 5.66 11.55 -4.02
N ARG A 63 6.35 11.57 -5.13
CA ARG A 63 7.59 12.34 -5.29
C ARG A 63 7.58 12.84 -6.74
N PRO A 64 7.11 14.06 -6.98
CA PRO A 64 6.91 14.55 -8.35
C PRO A 64 8.13 14.32 -9.24
N PRO A 65 7.95 13.90 -10.46
CA PRO A 65 6.66 13.70 -11.14
C PRO A 65 6.02 12.31 -10.91
N ARG A 66 6.51 11.55 -9.94
CA ARG A 66 6.07 10.17 -9.74
C ARG A 66 4.99 10.05 -8.68
N LEU A 67 4.02 9.18 -8.96
CA LEU A 67 2.92 8.86 -8.07
C LEU A 67 2.74 7.34 -8.09
N LEU A 68 2.78 6.72 -6.90
CA LEU A 68 2.74 5.26 -6.78
C LEU A 68 1.70 4.86 -5.75
N PHE A 69 0.84 3.90 -6.12
CA PHE A 69 -0.13 3.30 -5.19
C PHE A 69 0.38 1.94 -4.76
N VAL A 70 0.46 1.72 -3.46
CA VAL A 70 1.05 0.50 -2.90
C VAL A 70 0.04 -0.24 -2.04
N GLU A 71 -0.16 -1.51 -2.35
CA GLU A 71 -0.92 -2.42 -1.53
C GLU A 71 0.06 -3.32 -0.78
N LEU A 72 -0.09 -3.41 0.55
CA LEU A 72 0.81 -4.20 1.39
C LEU A 72 0.16 -5.55 1.71
N LYS A 73 0.92 -6.61 1.58
CA LYS A 73 0.46 -7.96 1.89
C LYS A 73 1.57 -8.77 2.58
N ARG A 74 1.17 -9.66 3.49
CA ARG A 74 2.08 -10.66 4.01
C ARG A 74 2.48 -11.59 2.87
N GLU A 75 3.55 -12.36 3.08
CA GLU A 75 4.02 -13.29 2.04
C GLU A 75 2.93 -14.23 1.55
N ASP A 76 2.09 -14.71 2.46
CA ASP A 76 1.03 -15.66 2.15
C ASP A 76 -0.35 -15.01 2.06
N GLY A 77 -0.42 -13.69 2.14
CA GLY A 77 -1.68 -12.98 2.08
C GLY A 77 -2.24 -12.92 0.68
N ARG A 78 -3.56 -12.97 0.56
CA ARG A 78 -4.24 -12.90 -0.72
C ARG A 78 -4.96 -11.57 -0.88
N LEU A 79 -4.95 -11.06 -2.11
CA LEU A 79 -5.74 -9.89 -2.44
C LEU A 79 -7.22 -10.24 -2.42
N ARG A 80 -8.03 -9.34 -1.88
CA ARG A 80 -9.49 -9.46 -1.95
C ARG A 80 -9.97 -8.87 -3.26
N ALA A 81 -11.19 -9.24 -3.67
CA ALA A 81 -11.76 -8.79 -4.93
C ALA A 81 -11.74 -7.26 -5.07
N GLY A 82 -12.13 -6.54 -4.03
CA GLY A 82 -12.13 -5.08 -4.06
C GLY A 82 -10.74 -4.48 -4.26
N GLN A 83 -9.73 -5.14 -3.69
CA GLN A 83 -8.33 -4.70 -3.84
C GLN A 83 -7.87 -4.90 -5.28
N VAL A 84 -8.19 -6.05 -5.86
CA VAL A 84 -7.86 -6.33 -7.27
C VAL A 84 -8.56 -5.31 -8.18
N ASP A 85 -9.84 -5.04 -7.92
CA ASP A 85 -10.61 -4.10 -8.73
C ASP A 85 -9.99 -2.70 -8.71
N TRP A 86 -9.58 -2.23 -7.53
CA TRP A 86 -8.93 -0.93 -7.42
C TRP A 86 -7.60 -0.88 -8.14
N LEU A 87 -6.77 -1.91 -7.95
CA LEU A 87 -5.44 -1.95 -8.60
C LEU A 87 -5.59 -1.97 -10.11
N ASP A 88 -6.50 -2.78 -10.63
CA ASP A 88 -6.74 -2.84 -12.07
C ASP A 88 -7.25 -1.51 -12.62
N ALA A 89 -8.19 -0.89 -11.93
CA ALA A 89 -8.76 0.38 -12.36
C ALA A 89 -7.70 1.49 -12.38
N LEU A 90 -6.88 1.56 -11.34
CA LEU A 90 -5.81 2.56 -11.28
C LEU A 90 -4.79 2.34 -12.39
N GLU A 91 -4.42 1.09 -12.64
CA GLU A 91 -3.47 0.76 -13.69
C GLU A 91 -4.04 1.11 -15.06
N ASP A 92 -5.32 0.84 -15.28
CA ASP A 92 -6.00 1.21 -16.52
C ASP A 92 -6.03 2.71 -16.74
N CYS A 93 -5.97 3.49 -15.67
CA CYS A 93 -5.88 4.95 -15.75
C CYS A 93 -4.45 5.44 -15.98
N GLY A 94 -3.50 4.53 -16.10
CA GLY A 94 -2.10 4.90 -16.27
C GLY A 94 -1.34 5.14 -14.98
N ALA A 95 -1.94 4.84 -13.83
CA ALA A 95 -1.25 4.98 -12.56
C ALA A 95 -0.26 3.84 -12.34
N GLN A 96 0.81 4.14 -11.63
CA GLN A 96 1.75 3.11 -11.22
C GLN A 96 1.21 2.46 -9.93
N VAL A 97 1.11 1.13 -9.94
CA VAL A 97 0.61 0.37 -8.79
C VAL A 97 1.59 -0.75 -8.47
N MET A 98 1.64 -1.14 -7.22
CA MET A 98 2.50 -2.24 -6.80
C MET A 98 1.91 -2.93 -5.57
N VAL A 99 1.92 -4.26 -5.59
CA VAL A 99 1.66 -5.06 -4.39
C VAL A 99 3.02 -5.39 -3.79
N VAL A 100 3.21 -5.04 -2.52
CA VAL A 100 4.48 -5.23 -1.83
C VAL A 100 4.32 -6.22 -0.71
N ARG A 101 5.08 -7.30 -0.79
CA ARG A 101 5.25 -8.29 0.26
C ARG A 101 6.64 -8.14 0.87
N PRO A 102 6.92 -8.75 2.03
CA PRO A 102 8.26 -8.62 2.62
C PRO A 102 9.39 -8.97 1.65
N GLY A 103 9.18 -9.98 0.79
CA GLY A 103 10.18 -10.37 -0.20
C GLY A 103 10.41 -9.35 -1.30
N ASP A 104 9.57 -8.33 -1.40
CA ASP A 104 9.65 -7.31 -2.46
C ASP A 104 10.34 -6.03 -2.01
N LEU A 105 10.84 -5.97 -0.78
CA LEU A 105 11.38 -4.73 -0.23
C LEU A 105 12.61 -4.22 -1.01
N ASP A 106 13.47 -5.12 -1.45
CA ASP A 106 14.65 -4.71 -2.22
C ASP A 106 14.25 -4.12 -3.55
N GLU A 107 13.27 -4.72 -4.21
CA GLU A 107 12.76 -4.22 -5.47
C GLU A 107 12.07 -2.88 -5.29
N LEU A 108 11.29 -2.74 -4.22
CA LEU A 108 10.63 -1.47 -3.92
C LEU A 108 11.66 -0.37 -3.68
N GLU A 109 12.69 -0.65 -2.89
CA GLU A 109 13.73 0.35 -2.63
C GLU A 109 14.37 0.80 -3.93
N LYS A 110 14.70 -0.14 -4.79
CA LYS A 110 15.30 0.17 -6.09
C LYS A 110 14.37 1.05 -6.92
N MET A 111 13.09 0.72 -6.95
CA MET A 111 12.11 1.49 -7.69
C MET A 111 11.94 2.90 -7.12
N LEU A 112 11.94 3.04 -5.81
CA LEU A 112 11.79 4.36 -5.17
C LEU A 112 13.01 5.25 -5.36
N ARG A 113 14.17 4.67 -5.61
CA ARG A 113 15.40 5.43 -5.86
C ARG A 113 15.48 5.98 -7.28
N GLU A 114 14.72 5.42 -8.21
CA GLU A 114 14.77 5.88 -9.58
C GLU A 114 14.33 7.33 -9.70
N GLU A 115 14.99 8.07 -10.55
CA GLU A 115 14.62 9.46 -10.85
C GLU A 115 14.02 9.53 -12.24
N ARG A 116 12.88 10.20 -12.34
CA ARG A 116 12.21 10.35 -13.62
C ARG A 116 11.60 11.72 -13.75
#